data_68a213d73d32f50258bd7e3aaa5b213d
#
_entry.id   68a213d73d32f50258bd7e3aaa5b213d
#
_cell.length_a   1.000
_cell.length_b   1.000
_cell.length_c   1.000
_cell.angle_alpha   90.00
_cell.angle_beta   90.00
_cell.angle_gamma   90.00
#
_symmetry.space_group_name_H-M   'P 1'
#
loop_
_entity.id
_entity.type
_entity.pdbx_description
1 polymer ?
#
loop_
_entity_poly.entity_id
_entity_poly.type
_entity_poly.pdbx_seq_one_letter_code
_entity_poly.pdbx_strand_id
1 'polypeptide(L)' 'MADVTVDQVAEAMFELVSSMKGKRDLKPMDVTKQMIEKFGGEVDKRVCKKALRSLIDSGRLTYKYAGGSYVTLPE' A
#
# COMPACT_ATOMS: atom_id res chain seq x y z
N MET A 1 -7.45 22.95 -3.89
CA MET A 1 -7.25 21.76 -3.09
C MET A 1 -7.20 20.54 -3.97
N ALA A 2 -6.17 19.81 -3.84
CA ALA A 2 -6.05 18.58 -4.61
C ALA A 2 -6.73 17.45 -3.86
N ASP A 3 -7.70 16.84 -4.47
CA ASP A 3 -8.29 15.63 -3.93
C ASP A 3 -7.30 14.50 -4.10
N VAL A 4 -7.11 13.72 -3.05
CA VAL A 4 -6.23 12.56 -3.12
C VAL A 4 -6.98 11.45 -3.87
N THR A 5 -6.41 11.02 -4.98
CA THR A 5 -7.00 9.97 -5.79
C THR A 5 -6.47 8.59 -5.38
N VAL A 6 -7.20 7.55 -5.79
CA VAL A 6 -6.74 6.17 -5.57
C VAL A 6 -5.38 5.96 -6.22
N ASP A 7 -5.16 6.54 -7.39
CA ASP A 7 -3.87 6.42 -8.09
C ASP A 7 -2.73 7.03 -7.30
N GLN A 8 -2.96 8.20 -6.69
CA GLN A 8 -1.93 8.84 -5.85
C GLN A 8 -1.59 7.99 -4.65
N VAL A 9 -2.59 7.43 -4.01
CA VAL A 9 -2.39 6.54 -2.86
C VAL A 9 -1.65 5.26 -3.30
N ALA A 10 -2.02 4.71 -4.44
CA ALA A 10 -1.37 3.52 -4.97
C ALA A 10 0.11 3.76 -5.26
N GLU A 11 0.45 4.89 -5.86
CA GLU A 11 1.85 5.24 -6.11
C GLU A 11 2.63 5.37 -4.80
N ALA A 12 2.05 6.01 -3.81
CA ALA A 12 2.69 6.17 -2.50
C ALA A 12 2.88 4.81 -1.81
N MET A 13 1.89 3.93 -1.90
CA MET A 13 1.99 2.58 -1.36
C MET A 13 3.10 1.79 -2.03
N PHE A 14 3.19 1.89 -3.36
CA PHE A 14 4.21 1.20 -4.13
C PHE A 14 5.60 1.67 -3.71
N GLU A 15 5.79 2.97 -3.58
CA GLU A 15 7.06 3.54 -3.13
C GLU A 15 7.42 3.07 -1.73
N LEU A 16 6.44 3.05 -0.81
CA LEU A 16 6.67 2.59 0.55
C LEU A 16 7.12 1.14 0.57
N VAL A 17 6.41 0.27 -0.11
CA VAL A 17 6.75 -1.16 -0.15
C VAL A 17 8.10 -1.37 -0.82
N SER A 18 8.36 -0.63 -1.90
CA SER A 18 9.65 -0.70 -2.59
C SER A 18 10.81 -0.30 -1.68
N SER A 19 10.63 0.76 -0.89
CA SER A 19 11.67 1.25 0.00
C SER A 19 11.95 0.29 1.16
N MET A 20 10.97 -0.55 1.49
CA MET A 20 11.10 -1.53 2.58
C MET A 20 11.52 -2.91 2.09
N LYS A 21 11.70 -3.07 0.79
CA LYS A 21 12.13 -4.36 0.22
C LYS A 21 13.50 -4.74 0.78
N GLY A 22 13.58 -5.96 1.30
CA GLY A 22 14.81 -6.46 1.90
C GLY A 22 15.05 -6.01 3.33
N LYS A 23 14.20 -5.11 3.85
CA LYS A 23 14.31 -4.62 5.23
C LYS A 23 13.28 -5.28 6.14
N ARG A 24 12.03 -5.24 5.75
CA ARG A 24 10.94 -5.92 6.46
C ARG A 24 9.72 -6.00 5.56
N ASP A 25 8.92 -7.02 5.80
CA ASP A 25 7.64 -7.15 5.13
C ASP A 25 6.60 -6.31 5.86
N LEU A 26 5.74 -5.64 5.10
CA LEU A 26 4.68 -4.81 5.65
C LEU A 26 3.35 -5.53 5.56
N LYS A 27 2.57 -5.44 6.62
CA LYS A 27 1.20 -5.95 6.62
C LYS A 27 0.30 -4.96 5.89
N PRO A 28 -0.79 -5.43 5.28
CA PRO A 28 -1.74 -4.51 4.64
C PRO A 28 -2.21 -3.40 5.58
N MET A 29 -2.42 -3.73 6.85
CA MET A 29 -2.84 -2.76 7.86
C MET A 29 -1.77 -1.69 8.10
N ASP A 30 -0.49 -2.10 8.11
CA ASP A 30 0.61 -1.16 8.30
C ASP A 30 0.70 -0.19 7.12
N VAL A 31 0.56 -0.70 5.90
CA VAL A 31 0.57 0.13 4.70
C VAL A 31 -0.58 1.14 4.73
N THR A 32 -1.76 0.68 5.10
CA THR A 32 -2.94 1.54 5.23
C THR A 32 -2.71 2.65 6.25
N LYS A 33 -2.17 2.29 7.41
CA LYS A 33 -1.87 3.25 8.47
C LYS A 33 -0.90 4.33 8.00
N GLN A 34 0.16 3.90 7.33
CA GLN A 34 1.17 4.82 6.81
C GLN A 34 0.56 5.79 5.79
N MET A 35 -0.34 5.31 4.96
CA MET A 35 -1.00 6.17 3.98
C MET A 35 -1.90 7.19 4.64
N ILE A 36 -2.66 6.78 5.64
CA ILE A 36 -3.52 7.70 6.39
C ILE A 36 -2.69 8.80 7.05
N GLU A 37 -1.56 8.43 7.64
CA GLU A 37 -0.65 9.40 8.26
C GLU A 37 -0.03 10.33 7.22
N LYS A 38 0.37 9.78 6.08
CA LYS A 38 1.02 10.56 5.02
C LYS A 38 0.08 11.60 4.43
N PHE A 39 -1.17 11.24 4.21
CA PHE A 39 -2.14 12.11 3.55
C PHE A 39 -3.01 12.89 4.54
N GLY A 40 -2.70 12.81 5.83
CA GLY A 40 -3.31 13.67 6.84
C GLY A 40 -4.80 13.52 7.02
N GLY A 41 -5.34 12.34 6.82
CA GLY A 41 -6.76 12.09 7.00
C GLY A 41 -7.63 12.34 5.77
N GLU A 42 -7.05 12.77 4.66
CA GLU A 42 -7.76 12.92 3.39
C GLU A 42 -8.04 11.56 2.74
N VAL A 43 -7.41 10.53 3.28
CA VAL A 43 -7.51 9.16 2.79
C VAL A 43 -8.07 8.30 3.91
N ASP A 44 -9.08 7.50 3.62
CA ASP A 44 -9.62 6.56 4.58
C ASP A 44 -9.23 5.12 4.21
N LYS A 45 -9.69 4.19 5.03
CA LYS A 45 -9.38 2.76 4.82
C LYS A 45 -9.91 2.25 3.48
N ARG A 46 -11.03 2.79 3.01
CA ARG A 46 -11.63 2.37 1.74
C ARG A 46 -10.75 2.71 0.56
N VAL A 47 -10.23 3.93 0.55
CA VAL A 47 -9.33 4.40 -0.52
C VAL A 47 -8.06 3.57 -0.50
N CYS A 48 -7.48 3.35 0.68
CA CYS A 48 -6.28 2.53 0.82
C CYS A 48 -6.51 1.11 0.32
N LYS A 49 -7.64 0.53 0.64
CA LYS A 49 -7.99 -0.82 0.20
C LYS A 49 -8.11 -0.91 -1.31
N LYS A 50 -8.76 0.08 -1.93
CA LYS A 50 -8.88 0.14 -3.39
C LYS A 50 -7.52 0.30 -4.06
N ALA A 51 -6.68 1.18 -3.51
CA ALA A 51 -5.34 1.42 -4.03
C ALA A 51 -4.49 0.15 -3.95
N LEU A 52 -4.52 -0.52 -2.81
CA LEU A 52 -3.78 -1.77 -2.63
C LEU A 52 -4.26 -2.84 -3.59
N ARG A 53 -5.56 -2.99 -3.71
CA ARG A 53 -6.13 -3.98 -4.65
C ARG A 53 -5.73 -3.68 -6.09
N SER A 54 -5.72 -2.41 -6.47
CA SER A 54 -5.30 -2.00 -7.80
C SER A 54 -3.85 -2.40 -8.06
N LEU A 55 -2.97 -2.22 -7.09
CA LEU A 55 -1.57 -2.62 -7.21
C LEU A 55 -1.42 -4.14 -7.33
N ILE A 56 -2.18 -4.88 -6.57
CA ILE A 56 -2.16 -6.35 -6.63
C ILE A 56 -2.70 -6.83 -7.98
N ASP A 57 -3.83 -6.27 -8.42
CA ASP A 57 -4.47 -6.66 -9.69
C ASP A 57 -3.58 -6.34 -10.89
N SER A 58 -2.85 -5.25 -10.84
CA SER A 58 -1.95 -4.85 -11.93
C SER A 58 -0.62 -5.61 -11.91
N GLY A 59 -0.36 -6.38 -10.86
CA GLY A 59 0.88 -7.13 -10.71
C GLY A 59 2.05 -6.33 -10.19
N ARG A 60 1.81 -5.11 -9.73
CA ARG A 60 2.88 -4.29 -9.14
C ARG A 60 3.26 -4.74 -7.74
N LEU A 61 2.29 -5.22 -6.99
CA LEU A 61 2.51 -5.77 -5.66
C LEU A 61 1.85 -7.13 -5.57
N THR A 62 2.25 -7.90 -4.59
CA THR A 62 1.65 -9.21 -4.33
C THR A 62 1.57 -9.45 -2.84
N TYR A 63 0.79 -10.43 -2.45
CA TYR A 63 0.73 -10.86 -1.06
C TYR A 63 1.73 -11.98 -0.81
N LYS A 64 2.35 -11.96 0.35
CA LYS A 64 3.21 -13.03 0.82
C LYS A 64 2.59 -13.61 2.09
N TYR A 65 2.50 -14.92 2.13
CA TYR A 65 1.93 -15.61 3.29
C TYR A 65 3.04 -16.36 4.02
N ALA A 66 3.41 -15.85 5.19
CA ALA A 66 4.47 -16.44 6.00
C ALA A 66 4.13 -16.20 7.47
N GLY A 67 3.18 -16.98 7.99
CA GLY A 67 2.66 -16.77 9.33
C GLY A 67 1.69 -15.61 9.42
N GLY A 68 1.23 -15.10 8.28
CA GLY A 68 0.32 -13.97 8.17
C GLY A 68 0.37 -13.44 6.75
N SER A 69 -0.43 -12.45 6.45
CA SER A 69 -0.45 -11.82 5.12
C SER A 69 0.45 -10.59 5.14
N TYR A 70 1.32 -10.49 4.16
CA TYR A 70 2.21 -9.35 3.97
C TYR A 70 2.12 -8.85 2.55
N VAL A 71 2.39 -7.56 2.38
CA VAL A 71 2.44 -6.93 1.05
C VAL A 71 3.89 -6.79 0.65
N THR A 72 4.24 -7.29 -0.52
CA THR A 72 5.62 -7.27 -1.00
C THR A 72 5.64 -7.07 -2.51
N LEU A 73 6.84 -6.79 -3.04
CA LEU A 73 7.02 -6.71 -4.48
C LEU A 73 7.02 -8.11 -5.07
N PRO A 74 6.40 -8.31 -6.23
CA PRO A 74 6.48 -9.58 -6.92
C PRO A 74 7.91 -9.80 -7.42
N GLU A 75 8.36 -11.02 -7.33
CA GLU A 75 9.69 -11.39 -7.84
C GLU A 75 9.62 -11.96 -9.23
#